data_c4c5c50f54d8821dbb3f30e52fabc87b
#
_entry.id   c4c5c50f54d8821dbb3f30e52fabc87b
#
_cell.length_a   1.000
_cell.length_b   1.000
_cell.length_c   1.000
_cell.angle_alpha   90.00
_cell.angle_beta   90.00
_cell.angle_gamma   90.00
#
_symmetry.space_group_name_H-M   'P 1'
#
loop_
_entity.id
_entity.type
_entity.pdbx_description
1 polymer ?
#
loop_
_entity_poly.entity_id
_entity_poly.type
_entity_poly.pdbx_seq_one_letter_code
_entity_poly.pdbx_strand_id
1 'polypeptide(L)'
;SMNPWKLFDSGAPPLRTAAMHGGPLQLANGAPLASVQALLAQATPNVRELRWVRAAGHTVVQAWSPSGVATLLDATTAAHHAIAPRELTAAAARLVDAPVQEVQTLNAYDLHYYDRAPHTMGGGADKPLPVWRVVFADPHATWVHIDPRTGTVLGRTDTHRRTSRWLFSMLHSWDWLPLLERRPLWDVVLIVLSLGGTALSVTGVVVGWRRLRVKARSGAKAAHPRTARAAAASAPTGRASPQAGNV
;
A
#
# COMPACT_ATOMS: atom_id res chain seq x y z
N SER A 1 3.60 11.79 -19.31
CA SER A 1 2.64 11.45 -18.25
C SER A 1 3.39 11.18 -16.96
N MET A 2 3.17 11.98 -15.92
CA MET A 2 3.74 11.68 -14.60
C MET A 2 3.13 10.36 -14.12
N ASN A 3 3.96 9.32 -14.03
CA ASN A 3 3.56 8.08 -13.39
C ASN A 3 3.47 8.34 -11.88
N PRO A 4 2.27 8.34 -11.27
CA PRO A 4 2.10 8.67 -9.86
C PRO A 4 2.87 7.71 -8.94
N TRP A 5 3.19 6.50 -9.41
CA TRP A 5 3.99 5.53 -8.66
C TRP A 5 5.44 5.94 -8.48
N LYS A 6 5.99 6.79 -9.37
CA LYS A 6 7.35 7.35 -9.20
C LYS A 6 7.45 8.31 -8.01
N LEU A 7 6.35 8.94 -7.61
CA LEU A 7 6.31 9.79 -6.43
C LEU A 7 6.52 8.98 -5.13
N PHE A 8 6.16 7.69 -5.17
CA PHE A 8 6.27 6.77 -4.03
C PHE A 8 7.47 5.82 -4.14
N ASP A 9 8.27 5.94 -5.19
CA ASP A 9 9.51 5.20 -5.34
C ASP A 9 10.63 5.91 -4.58
N SER A 10 11.23 5.19 -3.62
CA SER A 10 12.30 5.75 -2.80
C SER A 10 13.63 5.89 -3.53
N GLY A 11 13.76 5.31 -4.73
CA GLY A 11 15.05 5.20 -5.43
C GLY A 11 16.11 4.37 -4.68
N ALA A 12 15.75 3.77 -3.56
CA ALA A 12 16.68 2.96 -2.78
C ALA A 12 17.07 1.67 -3.55
N PRO A 13 18.36 1.30 -3.57
CA PRO A 13 18.84 0.14 -4.32
C PRO A 13 18.16 -1.16 -3.83
N PRO A 14 18.00 -2.16 -4.69
CA PRO A 14 17.40 -3.44 -4.31
C PRO A 14 18.22 -4.13 -3.22
N LEU A 15 17.56 -4.93 -2.38
CA LEU A 15 18.24 -5.75 -1.39
C LEU A 15 19.10 -6.81 -2.06
N ARG A 16 20.30 -7.04 -1.53
CA ARG A 16 21.24 -8.08 -1.97
C ARG A 16 20.87 -9.44 -1.37
N THR A 17 19.66 -9.93 -1.64
CA THR A 17 19.14 -11.18 -1.05
C THR A 17 20.02 -12.38 -1.37
N ALA A 18 20.59 -12.45 -2.58
CA ALA A 18 21.53 -13.50 -2.97
C ALA A 18 22.81 -13.49 -2.09
N ALA A 19 23.29 -12.31 -1.71
CA ALA A 19 24.45 -12.19 -0.82
C ALA A 19 24.12 -12.65 0.62
N MET A 20 22.93 -12.34 1.10
CA MET A 20 22.43 -12.84 2.38
C MET A 20 22.31 -14.37 2.39
N HIS A 21 21.77 -14.93 1.33
CA HIS A 21 21.58 -16.38 1.23
C HIS A 21 22.89 -17.15 1.01
N GLY A 22 23.98 -16.49 0.63
CA GLY A 22 25.28 -17.10 0.43
C GLY A 22 25.46 -17.75 -0.94
N GLY A 23 24.75 -17.29 -1.97
CA GLY A 23 24.88 -17.72 -3.35
C GLY A 23 23.91 -18.82 -3.79
N PRO A 24 24.20 -19.53 -4.89
CA PRO A 24 23.34 -20.57 -5.43
C PRO A 24 23.24 -21.78 -4.49
N LEU A 25 22.21 -22.62 -4.71
CA LEU A 25 22.08 -23.90 -4.02
C LEU A 25 23.33 -24.77 -4.29
N GLN A 26 24.02 -25.13 -3.24
CA GLN A 26 25.18 -26.02 -3.28
C GLN A 26 25.05 -27.06 -2.19
N LEU A 27 25.27 -28.31 -2.56
CA LEU A 27 25.40 -29.38 -1.61
C LEU A 27 26.88 -29.49 -1.20
N ALA A 28 27.14 -29.63 0.09
CA ALA A 28 28.48 -29.81 0.59
C ALA A 28 29.10 -31.09 0.00
N ASN A 29 30.22 -30.93 -0.73
CA ASN A 29 31.06 -32.03 -1.23
C ASN A 29 30.33 -33.14 -2.00
N GLY A 30 29.27 -32.82 -2.74
CA GLY A 30 28.51 -33.83 -3.50
C GLY A 30 27.71 -34.81 -2.64
N ALA A 31 27.46 -34.45 -1.37
CA ALA A 31 26.62 -35.25 -0.49
C ALA A 31 25.21 -35.44 -1.08
N PRO A 32 24.65 -36.65 -1.02
CA PRO A 32 23.31 -36.87 -1.51
C PRO A 32 22.28 -36.10 -0.70
N LEU A 33 21.22 -35.65 -1.36
CA LEU A 33 20.06 -35.06 -0.68
C LEU A 33 19.38 -36.12 0.20
N ALA A 34 18.90 -35.70 1.36
CA ALA A 34 17.99 -36.50 2.17
C ALA A 34 16.75 -36.88 1.37
N SER A 35 16.27 -38.10 1.55
CA SER A 35 15.07 -38.57 0.90
C SER A 35 13.86 -37.76 1.39
N VAL A 36 12.87 -37.57 0.50
CA VAL A 36 11.62 -36.89 0.87
C VAL A 36 10.94 -37.59 2.07
N GLN A 37 11.07 -38.91 2.14
CA GLN A 37 10.52 -39.70 3.24
C GLN A 37 11.19 -39.36 4.58
N ALA A 38 12.51 -39.21 4.59
CA ALA A 38 13.27 -38.82 5.78
C ALA A 38 12.90 -37.37 6.21
N LEU A 39 12.78 -36.46 5.26
CA LEU A 39 12.37 -35.09 5.53
C LEU A 39 10.95 -35.01 6.11
N LEU A 40 10.00 -35.76 5.55
CA LEU A 40 8.62 -35.78 6.05
C LEU A 40 8.52 -36.44 7.44
N ALA A 41 9.38 -37.41 7.74
CA ALA A 41 9.42 -38.06 9.05
C ALA A 41 9.91 -37.11 10.17
N GLN A 42 10.75 -36.15 9.84
CA GLN A 42 11.27 -35.16 10.79
C GLN A 42 10.50 -33.85 10.81
N ALA A 43 9.73 -33.56 9.77
CA ALA A 43 8.92 -32.36 9.69
C ALA A 43 7.70 -32.44 10.63
N THR A 44 7.09 -31.28 10.88
CA THR A 44 5.80 -31.21 11.59
C THR A 44 4.71 -31.98 10.82
N PRO A 45 3.71 -32.56 11.50
CA PRO A 45 2.61 -33.20 10.82
C PRO A 45 1.90 -32.29 9.81
N ASN A 46 1.42 -32.86 8.69
CA ASN A 46 0.69 -32.14 7.65
C ASN A 46 1.53 -31.12 6.88
N VAL A 47 2.74 -31.49 6.44
CA VAL A 47 3.52 -30.66 5.53
C VAL A 47 2.78 -30.47 4.20
N ARG A 48 2.60 -29.22 3.79
CA ARG A 48 2.01 -28.86 2.50
C ARG A 48 3.07 -28.73 1.40
N GLU A 49 4.24 -28.21 1.76
CA GLU A 49 5.30 -27.86 0.80
C GLU A 49 6.68 -28.09 1.42
N LEU A 50 7.58 -28.66 0.63
CA LEU A 50 9.01 -28.73 0.92
C LEU A 50 9.75 -27.84 -0.07
N ARG A 51 10.52 -26.89 0.45
CA ARG A 51 11.26 -25.93 -0.36
C ARG A 51 12.73 -25.96 -0.02
N TRP A 52 13.57 -26.34 -0.98
CA TRP A 52 15.02 -26.29 -0.85
C TRP A 52 15.48 -24.84 -1.05
N VAL A 53 16.16 -24.32 -0.06
CA VAL A 53 16.64 -22.94 -0.06
C VAL A 53 18.04 -22.86 0.51
N ARG A 54 18.72 -21.77 0.20
CA ARG A 54 19.92 -21.40 0.89
C ARG A 54 19.60 -20.32 1.91
N ALA A 55 19.92 -20.55 3.19
CA ALA A 55 19.69 -19.62 4.28
C ALA A 55 20.98 -19.44 5.09
N ALA A 56 21.45 -18.20 5.22
CA ALA A 56 22.69 -17.83 5.93
C ALA A 56 23.92 -18.69 5.54
N GLY A 57 24.01 -19.12 4.27
CA GLY A 57 25.11 -19.95 3.78
C GLY A 57 24.88 -21.46 3.88
N HIS A 58 23.83 -21.94 4.51
CA HIS A 58 23.46 -23.34 4.62
C HIS A 58 22.41 -23.73 3.59
N THR A 59 22.54 -24.95 3.03
CA THR A 59 21.48 -25.53 2.19
C THR A 59 20.51 -26.27 3.11
N VAL A 60 19.30 -25.79 3.20
CA VAL A 60 18.26 -26.29 4.11
C VAL A 60 16.96 -26.55 3.36
N VAL A 61 16.10 -27.35 3.96
CA VAL A 61 14.73 -27.59 3.48
C VAL A 61 13.76 -26.89 4.43
N GLN A 62 12.97 -25.98 3.90
CA GLN A 62 11.83 -25.40 4.61
C GLN A 62 10.63 -26.31 4.43
N ALA A 63 10.16 -26.93 5.50
CA ALA A 63 8.93 -27.71 5.52
C ALA A 63 7.78 -26.83 6.01
N TRP A 64 6.91 -26.42 5.08
CA TRP A 64 5.79 -25.51 5.36
C TRP A 64 4.54 -26.29 5.73
N SER A 65 3.94 -25.93 6.86
CA SER A 65 2.62 -26.42 7.27
C SER A 65 1.49 -25.63 6.60
N PRO A 66 0.24 -26.13 6.56
CA PRO A 66 -0.92 -25.36 6.09
C PRO A 66 -1.18 -24.07 6.88
N SER A 67 -0.72 -24.01 8.12
CA SER A 67 -0.82 -22.82 8.99
C SER A 67 0.22 -21.74 8.70
N GLY A 68 1.08 -21.92 7.67
CA GLY A 68 2.11 -20.94 7.33
C GLY A 68 3.36 -20.99 8.24
N VAL A 69 3.47 -22.00 9.08
CA VAL A 69 4.68 -22.20 9.91
C VAL A 69 5.66 -23.09 9.17
N ALA A 70 6.92 -22.64 9.07
CA ALA A 70 8.00 -23.40 8.47
C ALA A 70 8.94 -23.97 9.52
N THR A 71 9.32 -25.23 9.33
CA THR A 71 10.41 -25.90 10.06
C THR A 71 11.61 -26.03 9.15
N LEU A 72 12.79 -25.72 9.64
CA LEU A 72 14.04 -25.90 8.89
C LEU A 72 14.63 -27.28 9.16
N LEU A 73 15.00 -27.97 8.08
CA LEU A 73 15.68 -29.24 8.11
C LEU A 73 16.98 -29.14 7.29
N ASP A 74 18.01 -29.82 7.71
CA ASP A 74 19.22 -29.94 6.92
C ASP A 74 18.95 -30.75 5.64
N ALA A 75 19.42 -30.25 4.50
CA ALA A 75 19.10 -30.83 3.20
C ALA A 75 19.76 -32.21 2.96
N THR A 76 20.77 -32.60 3.74
CA THR A 76 21.49 -33.85 3.58
C THR A 76 21.14 -34.89 4.65
N THR A 77 20.99 -34.45 5.89
CA THR A 77 20.75 -35.33 7.04
C THR A 77 19.28 -35.43 7.45
N ALA A 78 18.41 -34.52 6.93
CA ALA A 78 17.04 -34.32 7.36
C ALA A 78 16.89 -33.89 8.85
N ALA A 79 17.99 -33.68 9.57
CA ALA A 79 17.92 -33.26 10.97
C ALA A 79 17.36 -31.83 11.07
N HIS A 80 16.73 -31.53 12.21
CA HIS A 80 16.30 -30.15 12.49
C HIS A 80 17.50 -29.22 12.46
N HIS A 81 17.35 -28.11 11.73
CA HIS A 81 18.37 -27.08 11.60
C HIS A 81 17.87 -25.77 12.21
N ALA A 82 18.72 -25.12 12.99
CA ALA A 82 18.46 -23.79 13.53
C ALA A 82 19.59 -22.86 13.09
N ILE A 83 19.25 -21.75 12.48
CA ILE A 83 20.24 -20.73 12.10
C ILE A 83 20.68 -20.01 13.39
N ALA A 84 21.97 -20.02 13.67
CA ALA A 84 22.46 -19.31 14.84
C ALA A 84 22.25 -17.80 14.71
N PRO A 85 21.85 -17.09 15.78
CA PRO A 85 21.61 -15.65 15.72
C PRO A 85 22.77 -14.83 15.15
N ARG A 86 24.00 -15.21 15.46
CA ARG A 86 25.22 -14.58 14.93
C ARG A 86 25.36 -14.76 13.42
N GLU A 87 25.06 -15.94 12.92
CA GLU A 87 25.14 -16.26 11.48
C GLU A 87 24.04 -15.48 10.73
N LEU A 88 22.84 -15.45 11.27
CA LEU A 88 21.72 -14.68 10.67
C LEU A 88 22.03 -13.19 10.65
N THR A 89 22.58 -12.63 11.73
CA THR A 89 22.98 -11.21 11.77
C THR A 89 24.10 -10.92 10.76
N ALA A 90 25.10 -11.78 10.67
CA ALA A 90 26.19 -11.63 9.69
C ALA A 90 25.69 -11.76 8.25
N ALA A 91 24.73 -12.64 7.99
CA ALA A 91 24.09 -12.78 6.70
C ALA A 91 23.21 -11.54 6.38
N ALA A 92 22.42 -11.07 7.34
CA ALA A 92 21.57 -9.89 7.20
C ALA A 92 22.38 -8.62 6.88
N ALA A 93 23.56 -8.46 7.47
CA ALA A 93 24.45 -7.34 7.20
C ALA A 93 24.85 -7.20 5.72
N ARG A 94 24.76 -8.27 4.94
CA ARG A 94 25.06 -8.27 3.50
C ARG A 94 23.90 -7.79 2.61
N LEU A 95 22.70 -7.57 3.19
CA LEU A 95 21.51 -7.16 2.45
C LEU A 95 21.61 -5.76 1.87
N VAL A 96 22.24 -4.85 2.62
CA VAL A 96 22.40 -3.44 2.26
C VAL A 96 23.88 -3.08 2.35
N ASP A 97 24.34 -2.20 1.49
CA ASP A 97 25.72 -1.71 1.48
C ASP A 97 25.92 -0.59 2.52
N ALA A 98 25.60 -0.92 3.76
CA ALA A 98 25.69 -0.02 4.90
C ALA A 98 25.81 -0.84 6.19
N PRO A 99 26.41 -0.29 7.25
CA PRO A 99 26.49 -0.97 8.53
C PRO A 99 25.10 -1.18 9.14
N VAL A 100 24.96 -2.31 9.84
CA VAL A 100 23.79 -2.55 10.70
C VAL A 100 23.90 -1.65 11.92
N GLN A 101 22.90 -0.82 12.14
CA GLN A 101 22.81 0.07 13.29
C GLN A 101 22.22 -0.65 14.50
N GLU A 102 21.16 -1.43 14.26
CA GLU A 102 20.42 -2.09 15.31
C GLU A 102 19.67 -3.32 14.78
N VAL A 103 19.50 -4.33 15.64
CA VAL A 103 18.62 -5.47 15.40
C VAL A 103 17.59 -5.53 16.52
N GLN A 104 16.34 -5.28 16.19
CA GLN A 104 15.20 -5.30 17.11
C GLN A 104 14.39 -6.59 16.92
N THR A 105 14.01 -7.23 18.00
CA THR A 105 13.04 -8.33 17.95
C THR A 105 11.65 -7.80 18.20
N LEU A 106 10.76 -7.95 17.24
CA LEU A 106 9.35 -7.58 17.37
C LEU A 106 8.54 -8.83 17.73
N ASN A 107 7.93 -8.79 18.91
CA ASN A 107 7.02 -9.84 19.39
C ASN A 107 5.55 -9.48 19.17
N ALA A 108 5.26 -8.25 18.76
CA ALA A 108 3.94 -7.76 18.45
C ALA A 108 3.96 -6.94 17.15
N TYR A 109 2.82 -6.83 16.51
CA TYR A 109 2.65 -5.97 15.34
C TYR A 109 2.80 -4.49 15.70
N ASP A 110 3.34 -3.73 14.77
CA ASP A 110 3.44 -2.27 14.87
C ASP A 110 2.97 -1.58 13.58
N LEU A 111 3.07 -0.25 13.55
CA LEU A 111 2.67 0.59 12.43
C LEU A 111 3.31 0.21 11.09
N HIS A 112 4.49 -0.40 11.10
CA HIS A 112 5.28 -0.70 9.91
C HIS A 112 5.36 -2.18 9.58
N TYR A 113 5.03 -3.04 10.54
CA TYR A 113 4.96 -4.48 10.37
C TYR A 113 3.70 -5.01 11.05
N TYR A 114 2.69 -5.34 10.29
CA TYR A 114 1.40 -5.87 10.76
C TYR A 114 0.78 -6.75 9.68
N ASP A 115 -0.05 -7.66 10.10
CA ASP A 115 -0.80 -8.53 9.22
C ASP A 115 -2.11 -7.87 8.77
N ARG A 116 -2.51 -8.14 7.54
CA ARG A 116 -3.81 -7.75 6.98
C ARG A 116 -4.56 -8.97 6.53
N ALA A 117 -5.84 -8.99 6.78
CA ALA A 117 -6.69 -10.07 6.32
C ALA A 117 -6.56 -10.28 4.78
N PRO A 118 -6.54 -11.54 4.30
CA PRO A 118 -6.25 -11.86 2.89
C PRO A 118 -7.14 -11.16 1.87
N HIS A 119 -8.38 -10.84 2.25
CA HIS A 119 -9.36 -10.18 1.36
C HIS A 119 -9.19 -8.65 1.29
N THR A 120 -8.24 -8.06 2.02
CA THR A 120 -7.98 -6.63 2.00
C THR A 120 -6.91 -6.26 0.98
N MET A 121 -6.93 -5.02 0.49
CA MET A 121 -5.90 -4.52 -0.40
C MET A 121 -4.52 -4.55 0.31
N GLY A 122 -3.59 -5.34 -0.23
CA GLY A 122 -2.27 -5.58 0.38
C GLY A 122 -2.25 -6.62 1.50
N GLY A 123 -3.34 -7.38 1.69
CA GLY A 123 -3.37 -8.56 2.57
C GLY A 123 -2.86 -9.84 1.90
N GLY A 124 -2.76 -10.92 2.69
CA GLY A 124 -2.35 -12.24 2.19
C GLY A 124 -0.85 -12.48 2.14
N ALA A 125 -0.03 -11.54 2.60
CA ALA A 125 1.39 -11.79 2.85
C ALA A 125 1.57 -12.28 4.28
N ASP A 126 2.18 -13.47 4.44
CA ASP A 126 2.51 -13.99 5.76
C ASP A 126 3.42 -13.04 6.53
N LYS A 127 2.98 -12.64 7.71
CA LYS A 127 3.72 -11.77 8.63
C LYS A 127 3.89 -12.44 9.99
N PRO A 128 4.74 -13.47 10.06
CA PRO A 128 4.93 -14.22 11.30
C PRO A 128 5.57 -13.37 12.40
N LEU A 129 5.27 -13.74 13.64
CA LEU A 129 5.94 -13.25 14.84
C LEU A 129 6.58 -14.43 15.58
N PRO A 130 7.70 -14.22 16.29
CA PRO A 130 8.52 -13.00 16.33
C PRO A 130 9.22 -12.72 15.01
N VAL A 131 9.56 -11.47 14.73
CA VAL A 131 10.32 -11.03 13.56
C VAL A 131 11.49 -10.16 13.96
N TRP A 132 12.60 -10.27 13.26
CA TRP A 132 13.72 -9.36 13.42
C TRP A 132 13.57 -8.18 12.48
N ARG A 133 13.69 -6.98 13.03
CA ARG A 133 13.85 -5.74 12.29
C ARG A 133 15.32 -5.35 12.33
N VAL A 134 15.98 -5.45 11.19
CA VAL A 134 17.36 -5.01 11.00
C VAL A 134 17.35 -3.60 10.46
N VAL A 135 17.90 -2.66 11.22
CA VAL A 135 18.01 -1.23 10.89
C VAL A 135 19.39 -0.97 10.32
N PHE A 136 19.46 -0.34 9.15
CA PHE A 136 20.70 0.01 8.48
C PHE A 136 20.97 1.51 8.57
N ALA A 137 22.24 1.89 8.69
CA ALA A 137 22.72 3.27 8.69
C ALA A 137 22.99 3.76 7.25
N ASP A 138 22.06 3.49 6.34
CA ASP A 138 22.08 3.98 4.96
C ASP A 138 21.31 5.32 4.83
N PRO A 139 21.53 6.11 3.75
CA PRO A 139 20.81 7.38 3.54
C PRO A 139 19.30 7.27 3.50
N HIS A 140 18.79 6.09 3.19
CA HIS A 140 17.35 5.80 3.15
C HIS A 140 16.79 5.32 4.49
N ALA A 141 17.66 5.13 5.52
CA ALA A 141 17.33 4.54 6.81
C ALA A 141 16.49 3.26 6.62
N THR A 142 17.06 2.33 5.88
CA THR A 142 16.40 1.07 5.47
C THR A 142 16.18 0.15 6.65
N TRP A 143 14.97 -0.36 6.78
CA TRP A 143 14.60 -1.42 7.71
C TRP A 143 14.26 -2.68 6.92
N VAL A 144 14.80 -3.81 7.34
CA VAL A 144 14.49 -5.11 6.74
C VAL A 144 13.92 -6.03 7.81
N HIS A 145 12.78 -6.64 7.50
CA HIS A 145 12.14 -7.62 8.39
C HIS A 145 12.53 -9.03 7.95
N ILE A 146 13.04 -9.83 8.88
CA ILE A 146 13.54 -11.18 8.64
C ILE A 146 12.90 -12.13 9.64
N ASP A 147 12.37 -13.25 9.16
CA ASP A 147 11.95 -14.35 10.05
C ASP A 147 13.21 -15.01 10.65
N PRO A 148 13.44 -14.93 11.97
CA PRO A 148 14.61 -15.50 12.59
C PRO A 148 14.65 -17.03 12.53
N ARG A 149 13.50 -17.68 12.31
CA ARG A 149 13.42 -19.14 12.24
C ARG A 149 13.86 -19.68 10.89
N THR A 150 13.54 -18.96 9.83
CA THR A 150 13.76 -19.44 8.45
C THR A 150 14.83 -18.65 7.71
N GLY A 151 15.27 -17.50 8.23
CA GLY A 151 16.13 -16.57 7.52
C GLY A 151 15.47 -15.89 6.33
N THR A 152 14.14 -15.98 6.19
CA THR A 152 13.42 -15.40 5.06
C THR A 152 13.25 -13.90 5.23
N VAL A 153 13.55 -13.13 4.19
CA VAL A 153 13.25 -11.70 4.13
C VAL A 153 11.78 -11.50 3.87
N LEU A 154 11.06 -10.96 4.85
CA LEU A 154 9.61 -10.76 4.83
C LEU A 154 9.20 -9.41 4.24
N GLY A 155 10.10 -8.45 4.25
CA GLY A 155 9.83 -7.13 3.71
C GLY A 155 10.90 -6.11 4.00
N ARG A 156 10.83 -5.02 3.27
CA ARG A 156 11.71 -3.87 3.40
C ARG A 156 10.90 -2.59 3.51
N THR A 157 11.36 -1.68 4.32
CA THR A 157 10.80 -0.34 4.47
C THR A 157 11.96 0.67 4.56
N ASP A 158 11.78 1.84 3.96
CA ASP A 158 12.70 2.98 4.01
C ASP A 158 11.95 4.23 4.47
N THR A 159 12.63 5.34 4.71
CA THR A 159 12.02 6.60 5.17
C THR A 159 10.90 7.06 4.24
N HIS A 160 11.10 6.97 2.93
CA HIS A 160 10.10 7.39 1.95
C HIS A 160 8.82 6.54 2.05
N ARG A 161 8.97 5.21 2.12
CA ARG A 161 7.85 4.28 2.29
C ARG A 161 7.14 4.47 3.63
N ARG A 162 7.88 4.75 4.72
CA ARG A 162 7.29 5.05 6.03
C ARG A 162 6.48 6.34 5.98
N THR A 163 7.00 7.39 5.35
CA THR A 163 6.30 8.68 5.17
C THR A 163 5.07 8.52 4.28
N SER A 164 5.22 7.84 3.14
CA SER A 164 4.11 7.55 2.23
C SER A 164 3.01 6.74 2.92
N ARG A 165 3.39 5.74 3.73
CA ARG A 165 2.42 4.99 4.52
C ARG A 165 1.68 5.87 5.51
N TRP A 166 2.38 6.75 6.21
CA TRP A 166 1.76 7.66 7.16
C TRP A 166 0.77 8.60 6.45
N LEU A 167 1.20 9.26 5.37
CA LEU A 167 0.37 10.20 4.62
C LEU A 167 -0.78 9.52 3.88
N PHE A 168 -0.52 8.42 3.19
CA PHE A 168 -1.51 7.79 2.33
C PHE A 168 -2.34 6.75 3.08
N SER A 169 -1.72 5.72 3.67
CA SER A 169 -2.47 4.64 4.30
C SER A 169 -3.20 5.08 5.56
N MET A 170 -2.56 5.87 6.42
CA MET A 170 -3.15 6.27 7.68
C MET A 170 -4.15 7.41 7.52
N LEU A 171 -3.82 8.46 6.76
CA LEU A 171 -4.72 9.61 6.56
C LEU A 171 -5.81 9.35 5.53
N HIS A 172 -5.49 8.67 4.42
CA HIS A 172 -6.46 8.44 3.35
C HIS A 172 -7.33 7.20 3.58
N SER A 173 -6.73 6.10 4.06
CA SER A 173 -7.44 4.83 4.23
C SER A 173 -7.81 4.52 5.67
N TRP A 174 -7.54 5.41 6.62
CA TRP A 174 -7.79 5.20 8.06
C TRP A 174 -7.19 3.89 8.59
N ASP A 175 -6.01 3.54 8.08
CA ASP A 175 -5.30 2.29 8.33
C ASP A 175 -4.52 2.35 9.66
N TRP A 176 -5.22 2.68 10.74
CA TRP A 176 -4.67 2.79 12.07
C TRP A 176 -4.75 1.45 12.79
N LEU A 177 -3.66 1.02 13.40
CA LEU A 177 -3.58 -0.27 14.08
C LEU A 177 -4.76 -0.54 15.04
N PRO A 178 -5.16 0.39 15.94
CA PRO A 178 -6.30 0.18 16.83
C PRO A 178 -7.64 0.00 16.11
N LEU A 179 -7.79 0.56 14.90
CA LEU A 179 -9.00 0.40 14.08
C LEU A 179 -8.96 -0.92 13.31
N LEU A 180 -7.78 -1.35 12.85
CA LEU A 180 -7.61 -2.63 12.16
C LEU A 180 -7.83 -3.83 13.07
N GLU A 181 -7.39 -3.74 14.33
CA GLU A 181 -7.61 -4.78 15.34
C GLU A 181 -9.09 -4.90 15.75
N ARG A 182 -9.85 -3.80 15.63
CA ARG A 182 -11.29 -3.74 15.95
C ARG A 182 -12.10 -3.52 14.68
N ARG A 183 -12.17 -4.53 13.84
CA ARG A 183 -12.82 -4.48 12.53
C ARG A 183 -14.20 -3.81 12.50
N PRO A 184 -15.16 -4.12 13.42
CA PRO A 184 -16.45 -3.44 13.39
C PRO A 184 -16.33 -1.93 13.57
N LEU A 185 -15.36 -1.45 14.35
CA LEU A 185 -15.13 -0.02 14.57
C LEU A 185 -14.60 0.69 13.31
N TRP A 186 -13.70 0.05 12.57
CA TRP A 186 -13.18 0.58 11.31
C TRP A 186 -14.30 0.76 10.28
N ASP A 187 -15.14 -0.26 10.10
CA ASP A 187 -16.27 -0.22 9.18
C ASP A 187 -17.26 0.90 9.54
N VAL A 188 -17.60 1.04 10.82
CA VAL A 188 -18.49 2.10 11.32
C VAL A 188 -17.92 3.48 11.04
N VAL A 189 -16.64 3.71 11.30
CA VAL A 189 -15.98 5.01 11.03
C VAL A 189 -16.05 5.33 9.55
N LEU A 190 -15.72 4.40 8.66
CA LEU A 190 -15.80 4.62 7.22
C LEU A 190 -17.23 4.89 6.72
N ILE A 191 -18.21 4.17 7.22
CA ILE A 191 -19.61 4.38 6.88
C ILE A 191 -20.07 5.79 7.29
N VAL A 192 -19.78 6.20 8.52
CA VAL A 192 -20.16 7.53 9.03
C VAL A 192 -19.51 8.64 8.20
N LEU A 193 -18.21 8.52 7.90
CA LEU A 193 -17.50 9.50 7.08
C LEU A 193 -18.04 9.54 5.65
N SER A 194 -18.36 8.40 5.06
CA SER A 194 -18.95 8.31 3.72
C SER A 194 -20.34 8.94 3.65
N LEU A 195 -21.16 8.73 4.67
CA LEU A 195 -22.48 9.37 4.78
C LEU A 195 -22.34 10.89 4.93
N GLY A 196 -21.40 11.35 5.77
CA GLY A 196 -21.08 12.78 5.91
C GLY A 196 -20.61 13.41 4.59
N GLY A 197 -19.71 12.77 3.87
CA GLY A 197 -19.25 13.20 2.55
C GLY A 197 -20.38 13.25 1.52
N THR A 198 -21.27 12.28 1.52
CA THR A 198 -22.45 12.23 0.67
C THR A 198 -23.40 13.40 0.98
N ALA A 199 -23.68 13.67 2.25
CA ALA A 199 -24.52 14.78 2.68
C ALA A 199 -23.94 16.14 2.23
N LEU A 200 -22.61 16.33 2.40
CA LEU A 200 -21.91 17.52 1.91
C LEU A 200 -22.00 17.67 0.39
N SER A 201 -21.84 16.59 -0.35
CA SER A 201 -21.94 16.58 -1.81
C SER A 201 -23.35 16.95 -2.27
N VAL A 202 -24.39 16.38 -1.67
CA VAL A 202 -25.79 16.69 -1.98
C VAL A 202 -26.11 18.17 -1.68
N THR A 203 -25.67 18.67 -0.52
CA THR A 203 -25.88 20.10 -0.18
C THR A 203 -25.16 21.01 -1.16
N GLY A 204 -23.94 20.67 -1.57
CA GLY A 204 -23.19 21.42 -2.60
C GLY A 204 -23.93 21.48 -3.93
N VAL A 205 -24.46 20.35 -4.40
CA VAL A 205 -25.27 20.27 -5.62
C VAL A 205 -26.54 21.13 -5.51
N VAL A 206 -27.27 21.03 -4.40
CA VAL A 206 -28.49 21.80 -4.18
C VAL A 206 -28.23 23.32 -4.18
N VAL A 207 -27.17 23.75 -3.47
CA VAL A 207 -26.78 25.18 -3.43
C VAL A 207 -26.34 25.65 -4.82
N GLY A 208 -25.54 24.89 -5.53
CA GLY A 208 -25.10 25.17 -6.90
C GLY A 208 -26.28 25.30 -7.85
N TRP A 209 -27.23 24.37 -7.79
CA TRP A 209 -28.44 24.38 -8.59
C TRP A 209 -29.32 25.59 -8.30
N ARG A 210 -29.53 25.94 -7.03
CA ARG A 210 -30.28 27.15 -6.64
C ARG A 210 -29.64 28.42 -7.19
N ARG A 211 -28.32 28.56 -7.11
CA ARG A 211 -27.59 29.72 -7.67
C ARG A 211 -27.71 29.81 -9.18
N LEU A 212 -27.62 28.70 -9.90
CA LEU A 212 -27.78 28.65 -11.35
C LEU A 212 -29.22 29.06 -11.76
N ARG A 213 -30.22 28.56 -11.05
CA ARG A 213 -31.65 28.96 -11.31
C ARG A 213 -31.90 30.44 -11.09
N VAL A 214 -31.35 31.04 -10.03
CA VAL A 214 -31.48 32.47 -9.76
C VAL A 214 -30.82 33.28 -10.87
N LYS A 215 -29.63 32.92 -11.30
CA LYS A 215 -28.89 33.61 -12.37
C LYS A 215 -29.63 33.51 -13.72
N ALA A 216 -30.18 32.35 -14.04
CA ALA A 216 -30.97 32.16 -15.27
C ALA A 216 -32.26 33.01 -15.27
N ARG A 217 -32.94 33.12 -14.13
CA ARG A 217 -34.14 33.96 -13.99
C ARG A 217 -33.83 35.47 -14.09
N SER A 218 -32.73 35.92 -13.55
CA SER A 218 -32.26 37.32 -13.64
C SER A 218 -31.84 37.67 -15.06
N GLY A 219 -31.21 36.78 -15.80
CA GLY A 219 -30.88 36.99 -17.22
C GLY A 219 -32.11 37.07 -18.13
N ALA A 220 -33.13 36.23 -17.87
CA ALA A 220 -34.40 36.29 -18.63
C ALA A 220 -35.19 37.57 -18.38
N LYS A 221 -35.14 38.13 -17.16
CA LYS A 221 -35.79 39.42 -16.82
C LYS A 221 -35.09 40.63 -17.48
N ALA A 222 -33.79 40.57 -17.69
CA ALA A 222 -33.03 41.64 -18.34
C ALA A 222 -33.21 41.67 -19.86
N ALA A 223 -33.62 40.57 -20.50
CA ALA A 223 -33.85 40.50 -21.95
C ALA A 223 -35.22 41.04 -22.43
N HIS A 224 -36.22 41.23 -21.54
CA HIS A 224 -37.58 41.58 -21.94
C HIS A 224 -37.93 43.09 -22.06
N PRO A 225 -37.15 44.09 -21.55
CA PRO A 225 -37.58 45.49 -21.69
C PRO A 225 -37.15 46.19 -22.97
N ARG A 226 -36.28 45.64 -23.77
CA ARG A 226 -35.67 46.35 -24.91
C ARG A 226 -36.48 46.27 -26.20
N THR A 227 -37.24 45.21 -26.42
CA THR A 227 -38.03 45.02 -27.65
C THR A 227 -39.36 45.81 -27.64
N ALA A 228 -39.96 46.05 -26.48
CA ALA A 228 -41.19 46.83 -26.38
C ALA A 228 -40.98 48.33 -26.63
N ARG A 229 -39.79 48.87 -26.31
CA ARG A 229 -39.50 50.31 -26.52
C ARG A 229 -39.09 50.64 -27.95
N ALA A 230 -38.56 49.68 -28.72
CA ALA A 230 -38.25 49.87 -30.13
C ALA A 230 -39.47 49.84 -31.06
N ALA A 231 -40.51 49.06 -30.71
CA ALA A 231 -41.78 49.01 -31.45
C ALA A 231 -42.65 50.25 -31.29
N ALA A 232 -42.53 50.97 -30.18
CA ALA A 232 -43.28 52.20 -29.92
C ALA A 232 -42.67 53.44 -30.59
N ALA A 233 -41.47 53.42 -31.09
CA ALA A 233 -40.74 54.51 -31.70
C ALA A 233 -40.90 54.58 -33.25
N SER A 234 -41.50 53.60 -33.87
CA SER A 234 -41.66 53.45 -35.33
C SER A 234 -43.10 53.75 -35.90
N ALA A 235 -43.95 54.36 -35.14
CA ALA A 235 -45.29 54.82 -35.68
C ALA A 235 -45.11 56.05 -36.59
N PRO A 236 -45.52 56.01 -37.89
CA PRO A 236 -45.38 57.16 -38.77
C PRO A 236 -46.42 58.21 -38.41
N THR A 237 -46.00 59.42 -38.04
CA THR A 237 -46.83 60.61 -37.95
C THR A 237 -47.13 61.06 -39.36
N GLY A 238 -48.33 60.69 -39.85
CA GLY A 238 -48.90 61.26 -41.07
C GLY A 238 -49.23 62.76 -40.89
N ARG A 239 -48.45 63.59 -41.54
CA ARG A 239 -48.64 65.00 -41.62
C ARG A 239 -49.35 65.32 -42.94
N ALA A 240 -50.65 65.65 -42.91
CA ALA A 240 -51.35 66.14 -44.00
C ALA A 240 -50.89 67.59 -44.32
N SER A 241 -50.59 67.85 -45.55
CA SER A 241 -50.37 69.24 -46.08
C SER A 241 -51.66 69.78 -46.64
N PRO A 242 -52.02 71.03 -46.33
CA PRO A 242 -53.12 71.71 -47.05
C PRO A 242 -52.60 72.31 -48.34
N GLN A 243 -53.27 72.02 -49.43
CA GLN A 243 -53.16 72.81 -50.68
C GLN A 243 -53.73 74.21 -50.45
N ALA A 244 -53.00 75.23 -50.87
CA ALA A 244 -53.52 76.56 -51.17
C ALA A 244 -53.37 76.78 -52.66
N GLY A 245 -54.53 77.00 -53.31
CA GLY A 245 -54.59 77.50 -54.70
C GLY A 245 -54.43 79.02 -54.71
N ASN A 246 -53.96 79.49 -55.77
CA ASN A 246 -54.59 80.53 -56.54
C ASN A 246 -53.69 81.21 -57.55
N VAL A 247 -54.28 81.41 -58.65
CA VAL A 247 -54.21 82.41 -59.67
C VAL A 247 -52.97 82.49 -60.52
#